data_7cbc5ed0c71c46c646caa432b05a0673
#
_entry.id   7cbc5ed0c71c46c646caa432b05a0673
#
_cell.length_a   1.000
_cell.length_b   1.000
_cell.length_c   1.000
_cell.angle_alpha   90.00
_cell.angle_beta   90.00
_cell.angle_gamma   90.00
#
_symmetry.space_group_name_H-M   'P 1'
#
loop_
_entity.id
_entity.type
_entity.pdbx_description
1 polymer ?
#
loop_
_entity_poly.entity_id
_entity_poly.type
_entity_poly.pdbx_seq_one_letter_code
_entity_poly.pdbx_strand_id
1 'polypeptide(L)'
;MKHDKTILVVEDDPVNGLVLLDFLEAHGYRVLLSKTGPDGVAAFAKDSPDMVLVDVLLPRKNGFEVCFDIKRTDRGRTTPVLLMSAIYKDVAHAEGYARNELGAQGFLVKPFELGALLTQVRSLIGEA
;
A
#
# COMPACT_ATOMS: atom_id res chain seq x y z
N MET A 1 -11.27 -21.54 1.58
CA MET A 1 -11.82 -20.28 2.06
C MET A 1 -11.82 -19.23 0.94
N LYS A 2 -12.84 -18.44 0.89
CA LYS A 2 -12.98 -17.42 -0.13
C LYS A 2 -12.27 -16.14 0.27
N HIS A 3 -11.51 -15.57 -0.67
CA HIS A 3 -10.81 -14.30 -0.47
C HIS A 3 -11.59 -13.20 -1.18
N ASP A 4 -12.36 -12.43 -0.43
CA ASP A 4 -13.22 -11.39 -1.00
C ASP A 4 -12.50 -10.05 -1.20
N LYS A 5 -11.38 -9.85 -0.50
CA LYS A 5 -10.65 -8.59 -0.55
C LYS A 5 -9.23 -8.82 -1.06
N THR A 6 -8.82 -7.98 -2.00
CA THR A 6 -7.49 -8.06 -2.61
C THR A 6 -6.67 -6.83 -2.23
N ILE A 7 -5.44 -7.07 -1.79
CA ILE A 7 -4.48 -6.02 -1.44
C ILE A 7 -3.31 -6.08 -2.42
N LEU A 8 -3.02 -4.96 -3.07
CA LEU A 8 -1.81 -4.84 -3.88
C LEU A 8 -0.70 -4.29 -2.98
N VAL A 9 0.39 -5.05 -2.87
CA VAL A 9 1.59 -4.63 -2.13
C VAL A 9 2.67 -4.28 -3.15
N VAL A 10 3.20 -3.05 -3.05
CA VAL A 10 4.28 -2.59 -3.92
C VAL A 10 5.52 -2.40 -3.04
N GLU A 11 6.46 -3.32 -3.13
CA GLU A 11 7.64 -3.40 -2.27
C GLU A 11 8.77 -4.05 -3.03
N ASP A 12 9.93 -3.36 -3.14
CA ASP A 12 11.05 -3.89 -3.93
C ASP A 12 11.95 -4.85 -3.15
N ASP A 13 11.94 -4.79 -1.81
CA ASP A 13 12.70 -5.74 -1.00
C ASP A 13 11.99 -7.09 -0.98
N PRO A 14 12.61 -8.17 -1.53
CA PRO A 14 11.93 -9.46 -1.60
C PRO A 14 11.59 -10.05 -0.23
N VAL A 15 12.40 -9.80 0.79
CA VAL A 15 12.10 -10.31 2.14
C VAL A 15 10.90 -9.59 2.73
N ASN A 16 10.88 -8.26 2.69
CA ASN A 16 9.75 -7.49 3.21
C ASN A 16 8.47 -7.81 2.43
N GLY A 17 8.57 -7.94 1.12
CA GLY A 17 7.42 -8.29 0.29
C GLY A 17 6.81 -9.62 0.69
N LEU A 18 7.64 -10.65 0.89
CA LEU A 18 7.16 -11.96 1.30
C LEU A 18 6.56 -11.96 2.70
N VAL A 19 7.16 -11.21 3.63
CA VAL A 19 6.62 -11.10 4.99
C VAL A 19 5.21 -10.50 4.94
N LEU A 20 5.02 -9.44 4.18
CA LEU A 20 3.71 -8.79 4.06
C LEU A 20 2.70 -9.71 3.38
N LEU A 21 3.12 -10.38 2.30
CA LEU A 21 2.26 -11.31 1.59
C LEU A 21 1.80 -12.43 2.51
N ASP A 22 2.75 -13.10 3.18
CA ASP A 22 2.41 -14.22 4.06
C ASP A 22 1.50 -13.79 5.21
N PHE A 23 1.80 -12.64 5.82
CA PHE A 23 1.02 -12.15 6.94
C PHE A 23 -0.42 -11.83 6.54
N LEU A 24 -0.58 -11.11 5.45
CA LEU A 24 -1.92 -10.70 5.01
C LEU A 24 -2.72 -11.89 4.48
N GLU A 25 -2.07 -12.82 3.78
CA GLU A 25 -2.75 -14.03 3.32
C GLU A 25 -3.16 -14.92 4.48
N ALA A 26 -2.37 -14.98 5.54
CA ALA A 26 -2.73 -15.73 6.73
C ALA A 26 -3.99 -15.16 7.40
N HIS A 27 -4.32 -13.90 7.14
CA HIS A 27 -5.53 -13.27 7.66
C HIS A 27 -6.67 -13.23 6.64
N GLY A 28 -6.54 -13.97 5.54
CA GLY A 28 -7.62 -14.21 4.59
C GLY A 28 -7.67 -13.26 3.40
N TYR A 29 -6.76 -12.32 3.29
CA TYR A 29 -6.72 -11.41 2.14
C TYR A 29 -6.00 -12.06 0.97
N ARG A 30 -6.42 -11.75 -0.24
CA ARG A 30 -5.66 -12.09 -1.43
C ARG A 30 -4.62 -10.99 -1.65
N VAL A 31 -3.37 -11.38 -1.91
CA VAL A 31 -2.29 -10.41 -2.06
C VAL A 31 -1.66 -10.51 -3.44
N LEU A 32 -1.50 -9.36 -4.08
CA LEU A 32 -0.74 -9.21 -5.31
C LEU A 32 0.53 -8.43 -4.95
N LEU A 33 1.68 -8.87 -5.45
CA LEU A 33 2.96 -8.26 -5.11
C LEU A 33 3.62 -7.71 -6.37
N SER A 34 3.95 -6.42 -6.36
CA SER A 34 4.73 -5.75 -7.40
C SER A 34 6.03 -5.23 -6.79
N LYS A 35 7.11 -5.23 -7.56
CA LYS A 35 8.44 -4.86 -7.07
C LYS A 35 8.91 -3.47 -7.50
N THR A 36 8.21 -2.84 -8.42
CA THR A 36 8.54 -1.50 -8.89
C THR A 36 7.30 -0.62 -8.93
N GLY A 37 7.51 0.69 -8.93
CA GLY A 37 6.41 1.63 -9.04
C GLY A 37 5.59 1.45 -10.30
N PRO A 38 6.22 1.40 -11.49
CA PRO A 38 5.47 1.20 -12.73
C PRO A 38 4.68 -0.10 -12.76
N ASP A 39 5.25 -1.20 -12.25
CA ASP A 39 4.53 -2.47 -12.17
C ASP A 39 3.33 -2.37 -11.22
N GLY A 40 3.49 -1.64 -10.12
CA GLY A 40 2.40 -1.40 -9.18
C GLY A 40 1.24 -0.65 -9.82
N VAL A 41 1.53 0.42 -10.56
CA VAL A 41 0.49 1.18 -11.26
C VAL A 41 -0.21 0.30 -12.30
N ALA A 42 0.55 -0.49 -13.05
CA ALA A 42 -0.03 -1.41 -14.05
C ALA A 42 -0.90 -2.48 -13.40
N ALA A 43 -0.44 -3.05 -12.28
CA ALA A 43 -1.23 -4.05 -11.56
C ALA A 43 -2.53 -3.46 -11.01
N PHE A 44 -2.49 -2.23 -10.52
CA PHE A 44 -3.69 -1.55 -10.05
C PHE A 44 -4.71 -1.41 -11.18
N ALA A 45 -4.26 -0.96 -12.33
CA ALA A 45 -5.15 -0.77 -13.50
C ALA A 45 -5.76 -2.09 -13.97
N LYS A 46 -4.96 -3.17 -13.93
CA LYS A 46 -5.40 -4.47 -14.42
C LYS A 46 -6.33 -5.19 -13.45
N ASP A 47 -5.97 -5.18 -12.15
CA ASP A 47 -6.61 -6.07 -11.19
C ASP A 47 -7.60 -5.37 -10.26
N SER A 48 -7.63 -4.05 -10.25
CA SER A 48 -8.55 -3.25 -9.41
C SER A 48 -8.62 -3.75 -7.96
N PRO A 49 -7.48 -3.77 -7.25
CA PRO A 49 -7.48 -4.24 -5.86
C PRO A 49 -8.33 -3.35 -4.96
N ASP A 50 -8.70 -3.87 -3.81
CA ASP A 50 -9.49 -3.13 -2.82
C ASP A 50 -8.64 -2.14 -2.03
N MET A 51 -7.34 -2.36 -1.97
CA MET A 51 -6.41 -1.51 -1.23
C MET A 51 -5.02 -1.63 -1.83
N VAL A 52 -4.23 -0.55 -1.71
CA VAL A 52 -2.82 -0.55 -2.12
C VAL A 52 -1.95 -0.21 -0.92
N LEU A 53 -0.94 -1.04 -0.68
CA LEU A 53 0.08 -0.83 0.34
C LEU A 53 1.39 -0.63 -0.40
N VAL A 54 1.99 0.56 -0.33
CA VAL A 54 3.12 0.89 -1.19
C VAL A 54 4.25 1.54 -0.40
N ASP A 55 5.48 1.02 -0.62
CA ASP A 55 6.69 1.61 -0.05
C ASP A 55 7.02 2.90 -0.80
N VAL A 56 7.46 3.91 -0.06
CA VAL A 56 7.89 5.17 -0.67
C VAL A 56 9.17 4.99 -1.47
N LEU A 57 10.14 4.22 -0.96
CA LEU A 57 11.42 4.02 -1.64
C LEU A 57 11.33 2.85 -2.62
N LEU A 58 11.04 3.17 -3.86
CA LEU A 58 10.93 2.19 -4.95
C LEU A 58 11.79 2.62 -6.13
N PRO A 59 12.31 1.66 -6.92
CA PRO A 59 13.03 2.02 -8.13
C PRO A 59 12.09 2.61 -9.18
N ARG A 60 12.61 3.50 -9.99
CA ARG A 60 11.98 4.16 -11.15
C ARG A 60 10.89 5.16 -10.78
N LYS A 61 9.92 4.76 -9.99
CA LYS A 61 8.79 5.61 -9.58
C LYS A 61 8.55 5.34 -8.11
N ASN A 62 8.73 6.36 -7.27
CA ASN A 62 8.59 6.18 -5.82
C ASN A 62 7.12 6.04 -5.40
N GLY A 63 6.90 5.70 -4.13
CA GLY A 63 5.56 5.44 -3.61
C GLY A 63 4.64 6.65 -3.65
N PHE A 64 5.17 7.86 -3.48
CA PHE A 64 4.35 9.07 -3.61
C PHE A 64 3.83 9.21 -5.04
N GLU A 65 4.68 8.95 -6.03
CA GLU A 65 4.28 9.01 -7.43
C GLU A 65 3.27 7.92 -7.78
N VAL A 66 3.45 6.72 -7.23
CA VAL A 66 2.48 5.62 -7.40
C VAL A 66 1.12 6.04 -6.84
N CYS A 67 1.10 6.60 -5.64
CA CYS A 67 -0.14 7.08 -5.03
C CYS A 67 -0.80 8.15 -5.89
N PHE A 68 -0.03 9.11 -6.37
CA PHE A 68 -0.53 10.16 -7.24
C PHE A 68 -1.17 9.57 -8.50
N ASP A 69 -0.48 8.65 -9.17
CA ASP A 69 -0.98 8.04 -10.40
C ASP A 69 -2.27 7.26 -10.17
N ILE A 70 -2.33 6.51 -9.06
CA ILE A 70 -3.52 5.74 -8.70
C ILE A 70 -4.70 6.68 -8.41
N LYS A 71 -4.47 7.72 -7.61
CA LYS A 71 -5.53 8.64 -7.19
C LYS A 71 -6.08 9.50 -8.34
N ARG A 72 -5.36 9.60 -9.44
CA ARG A 72 -5.85 10.31 -10.64
C ARG A 72 -6.91 9.51 -11.39
N THR A 73 -7.01 8.21 -11.17
CA THR A 73 -7.97 7.37 -11.87
C THR A 73 -9.32 7.40 -11.16
N ASP A 74 -10.39 7.12 -11.89
CA ASP A 74 -11.73 7.08 -11.29
C ASP A 74 -11.80 6.05 -10.18
N ARG A 75 -11.28 4.85 -10.43
CA ARG A 75 -11.27 3.77 -9.44
C ARG A 75 -10.39 4.14 -8.25
N GLY A 76 -9.23 4.73 -8.51
CA GLY A 76 -8.24 5.04 -7.47
C GLY A 76 -8.70 6.10 -6.49
N ARG A 77 -9.60 6.98 -6.90
CA ARG A 77 -10.10 8.01 -5.98
C ARG A 77 -10.75 7.43 -4.74
N THR A 78 -11.35 6.26 -4.87
CA THR A 78 -12.03 5.58 -3.75
C THR A 78 -11.26 4.41 -3.18
N THR A 79 -10.13 4.03 -3.79
CA THR A 79 -9.32 2.93 -3.32
C THR A 79 -8.35 3.42 -2.23
N PRO A 80 -8.39 2.87 -1.01
CA PRO A 80 -7.44 3.27 0.03
C PRO A 80 -6.00 2.97 -0.38
N VAL A 81 -5.11 3.93 -0.17
CA VAL A 81 -3.67 3.78 -0.37
C VAL A 81 -2.98 4.03 0.96
N LEU A 82 -2.20 3.06 1.40
CA LEU A 82 -1.43 3.12 2.64
C LEU A 82 0.05 3.14 2.28
N LEU A 83 0.73 4.22 2.62
CA LEU A 83 2.16 4.37 2.32
C LEU A 83 3.01 3.84 3.46
N MET A 84 4.16 3.26 3.13
CA MET A 84 5.15 2.78 4.09
C MET A 84 6.47 3.46 3.81
N SER A 85 7.19 3.89 4.85
CA SER A 85 8.48 4.52 4.65
C SER A 85 9.39 4.39 5.87
N ALA A 86 10.70 4.31 5.61
CA ALA A 86 11.73 4.37 6.62
C ALA A 86 12.24 5.80 6.81
N ILE A 87 11.39 6.79 6.58
CA ILE A 87 11.74 8.20 6.78
C ILE A 87 11.81 8.48 8.28
N TYR A 88 12.98 8.90 8.74
CA TYR A 88 13.20 9.17 10.17
C TYR A 88 13.09 10.64 10.51
N LYS A 89 13.27 11.53 9.53
CA LYS A 89 13.19 12.97 9.72
C LYS A 89 11.90 13.48 9.14
N ASP A 90 11.28 14.41 9.85
CA ASP A 90 10.12 15.12 9.38
C ASP A 90 8.96 14.20 8.95
N VAL A 91 8.71 13.19 9.80
CA VAL A 91 7.62 12.23 9.56
C VAL A 91 6.27 12.94 9.44
N ALA A 92 6.02 13.93 10.29
CA ALA A 92 4.75 14.68 10.27
C ALA A 92 4.56 15.40 8.93
N HIS A 93 5.63 15.97 8.37
CA HIS A 93 5.55 16.62 7.05
C HIS A 93 5.25 15.61 5.94
N ALA A 94 5.94 14.48 5.94
CA ALA A 94 5.72 13.45 4.93
C ALA A 94 4.31 12.88 5.01
N GLU A 95 3.82 12.62 6.22
CA GLU A 95 2.48 12.11 6.44
C GLU A 95 1.43 13.13 5.99
N GLY A 96 1.63 14.42 6.34
CA GLY A 96 0.75 15.48 5.92
C GLY A 96 0.68 15.63 4.41
N TYR A 97 1.83 15.55 3.75
CA TYR A 97 1.91 15.59 2.30
C TYR A 97 1.12 14.42 1.69
N ALA A 98 1.34 13.21 2.21
CA ALA A 98 0.66 12.02 1.69
C ALA A 98 -0.86 12.14 1.82
N ARG A 99 -1.35 12.59 2.97
CA ARG A 99 -2.79 12.69 3.22
C ARG A 99 -3.44 13.87 2.50
N ASN A 100 -2.82 15.04 2.60
CA ASN A 100 -3.44 16.29 2.14
C ASN A 100 -3.23 16.55 0.66
N GLU A 101 -2.06 16.21 0.13
CA GLU A 101 -1.72 16.50 -1.26
C GLU A 101 -1.96 15.30 -2.18
N LEU A 102 -1.70 14.08 -1.69
CA LEU A 102 -1.81 12.87 -2.51
C LEU A 102 -3.08 12.07 -2.27
N GLY A 103 -3.81 12.36 -1.21
CA GLY A 103 -5.05 11.65 -0.90
C GLY A 103 -4.85 10.25 -0.34
N ALA A 104 -3.68 9.95 0.22
CA ALA A 104 -3.44 8.67 0.88
C ALA A 104 -4.27 8.56 2.16
N GLN A 105 -4.75 7.36 2.47
CA GLN A 105 -5.55 7.09 3.66
C GLN A 105 -4.72 6.78 4.89
N GLY A 106 -3.44 6.47 4.70
CA GLY A 106 -2.58 6.18 5.83
C GLY A 106 -1.11 6.24 5.49
N PHE A 107 -0.28 6.26 6.53
CA PHE A 107 1.17 6.33 6.41
C PHE A 107 1.78 5.56 7.58
N LEU A 108 2.58 4.54 7.29
CA LEU A 108 3.26 3.73 8.29
C LEU A 108 4.77 3.97 8.23
N VAL A 109 5.37 4.25 9.38
CA VAL A 109 6.82 4.43 9.49
C VAL A 109 7.46 3.09 9.82
N LYS A 110 8.44 2.67 9.03
CA LYS A 110 9.19 1.44 9.26
C LYS A 110 10.24 1.64 10.35
N PRO A 111 10.50 0.63 11.18
CA PRO A 111 9.77 -0.62 11.27
C PRO A 111 8.44 -0.44 12.00
N PHE A 112 7.41 -1.14 11.54
CA PHE A 112 6.12 -1.12 12.21
C PHE A 112 5.72 -2.55 12.59
N GLU A 113 4.82 -2.65 13.56
CA GLU A 113 4.31 -3.96 13.95
C GLU A 113 3.24 -4.42 12.97
N LEU A 114 3.25 -5.72 12.63
CA LEU A 114 2.28 -6.27 11.70
C LEU A 114 0.85 -6.17 12.23
N GLY A 115 0.68 -6.24 13.55
CA GLY A 115 -0.63 -6.02 14.15
C GLY A 115 -1.19 -4.63 13.89
N ALA A 116 -0.32 -3.61 13.92
CA ALA A 116 -0.73 -2.24 13.62
C ALA A 116 -1.15 -2.11 12.15
N LEU A 117 -0.43 -2.75 11.24
CA LEU A 117 -0.81 -2.81 9.84
C LEU A 117 -2.18 -3.46 9.67
N LEU A 118 -2.40 -4.61 10.30
CA LEU A 118 -3.67 -5.32 10.20
C LEU A 118 -4.84 -4.47 10.70
N THR A 119 -4.64 -3.75 11.80
CA THR A 119 -5.66 -2.85 12.32
C THR A 119 -6.05 -1.80 11.29
N GLN A 120 -5.08 -1.20 10.62
CA GLN A 120 -5.37 -0.21 9.59
C GLN A 120 -6.05 -0.83 8.37
N VAL A 121 -5.61 -1.99 7.95
CA VAL A 121 -6.23 -2.71 6.82
C VAL A 121 -7.71 -2.97 7.12
N ARG A 122 -8.01 -3.53 8.28
CA ARG A 122 -9.38 -3.83 8.69
C ARG A 122 -10.24 -2.57 8.79
N SER A 123 -9.64 -1.49 9.28
CA SER A 123 -10.33 -0.21 9.38
C SER A 123 -10.71 0.34 8.00
N LEU A 124 -9.86 0.16 7.00
CA LEU A 124 -10.05 0.74 5.68
C LEU A 124 -10.92 -0.12 4.75
N ILE A 125 -10.76 -1.43 4.78
CA ILE A 125 -11.47 -2.32 3.85
C ILE A 125 -12.23 -3.46 4.52
N GLY A 126 -12.19 -3.55 5.84
CA GLY A 126 -12.90 -4.59 6.57
C GLY A 126 -12.16 -5.92 6.60
N GLU A 127 -12.84 -6.94 7.12
CA GLU A 127 -12.29 -8.30 7.14
C GLU A 127 -12.24 -8.87 5.73
N ALA A 128 -11.35 -9.83 5.56
CA ALA A 128 -11.15 -10.47 4.27
C ALA A 128 -12.38 -11.21 3.74
#